data_765fdd60f8fd0cb28cf63469a7d64bf1
#
_entry.id   765fdd60f8fd0cb28cf63469a7d64bf1
#
_cell.length_a   1.000
_cell.length_b   1.000
_cell.length_c   1.000
_cell.angle_alpha   90.00
_cell.angle_beta   90.00
_cell.angle_gamma   90.00
#
_symmetry.space_group_name_H-M   'P 1'
#
loop_
_entity.id
_entity.type
_entity.pdbx_description
1 polymer ?
#
loop_
_entity_poly.entity_id
_entity_poly.type
_entity_poly.pdbx_seq_one_letter_code
_entity_poly.pdbx_strand_id
1 'polypeptide(L)'
;LVSLYDFENREALFDIHRMFKFCLITAGKAQTEPRTVSGGFYLTRLDHLLDPRRIYTLQTSDFARLNPNTKTCPVFRTSRDAKLTAKIYRDSTILYNEITGENPWNVKFGSMIHMSNDSSLFRTYAQLTAQGATLNGNTFTTADGETYVPLYEGKMIWHYNHHYGTWPTEGERPNSINMPSLEELSNPNSHIMPWYWVPLSAVKDRLVKYDKDGNVVWEWKHKWILGFRDVTNATNERTFICSPMRVYQIEKYLICPLFYLVRSGKFSSSHILRIFLKFLIFRI
;
A
#
# COMPACT_ATOMS: atom_id res chain seq x y z
N LEU A 1 -29.68 7.75 1.07
CA LEU A 1 -29.33 7.04 -0.16
C LEU A 1 -30.26 5.86 -0.34
N VAL A 2 -30.88 5.74 -1.50
CA VAL A 2 -31.78 4.62 -1.88
C VAL A 2 -31.06 3.67 -2.83
N SER A 3 -30.40 4.24 -3.84
CA SER A 3 -29.59 3.44 -4.76
C SER A 3 -28.37 4.21 -5.27
N LEU A 4 -27.33 3.46 -5.66
CA LEU A 4 -26.10 3.93 -6.27
C LEU A 4 -25.62 2.94 -7.32
N TYR A 5 -25.65 3.37 -8.58
CA TYR A 5 -25.18 2.57 -9.71
C TYR A 5 -24.05 3.30 -10.42
N ASP A 6 -22.85 2.70 -10.45
CA ASP A 6 -21.66 3.24 -11.09
C ASP A 6 -21.41 2.57 -12.44
N PHE A 7 -21.23 3.39 -13.46
CA PHE A 7 -21.04 2.97 -14.84
C PHE A 7 -19.67 3.39 -15.38
N GLU A 8 -19.08 2.51 -16.18
CA GLU A 8 -17.95 2.83 -17.05
C GLU A 8 -18.44 2.95 -18.49
N ASN A 9 -18.08 4.02 -19.21
CA ASN A 9 -18.55 4.28 -20.59
C ASN A 9 -17.84 3.38 -21.63
N ARG A 10 -17.36 2.21 -21.26
CA ARG A 10 -16.59 1.31 -22.15
C ARG A 10 -17.38 0.88 -23.40
N GLU A 11 -18.67 0.67 -23.26
CA GLU A 11 -19.59 0.28 -24.34
C GLU A 11 -20.24 1.48 -25.05
N ALA A 12 -19.69 2.70 -24.82
CA ALA A 12 -20.20 3.93 -25.45
C ALA A 12 -21.70 4.19 -25.18
N LEU A 13 -22.11 4.07 -23.91
CA LEU A 13 -23.46 4.45 -23.48
C LEU A 13 -23.77 5.93 -23.77
N PHE A 14 -22.74 6.75 -23.72
CA PHE A 14 -22.76 8.16 -24.12
C PHE A 14 -21.66 8.44 -25.14
N ASP A 15 -21.88 9.42 -26.00
CA ASP A 15 -20.89 9.89 -27.00
C ASP A 15 -19.83 10.78 -26.32
N ILE A 16 -19.10 10.18 -25.41
CA ILE A 16 -17.94 10.75 -24.68
C ILE A 16 -16.82 9.74 -24.66
N HIS A 17 -15.65 10.15 -24.21
CA HIS A 17 -14.50 9.26 -24.12
C HIS A 17 -14.79 7.99 -23.28
N ARG A 18 -14.39 6.82 -23.77
CA ARG A 18 -14.76 5.51 -23.18
C ARG A 18 -14.21 5.26 -21.76
N MET A 19 -13.22 6.03 -21.32
CA MET A 19 -12.68 5.93 -19.96
C MET A 19 -13.45 6.74 -18.92
N PHE A 20 -14.42 7.56 -19.33
CA PHE A 20 -15.25 8.29 -18.38
C PHE A 20 -16.15 7.33 -17.58
N LYS A 21 -16.34 7.71 -16.33
CA LYS A 21 -17.27 7.04 -15.42
C LYS A 21 -18.35 8.01 -15.01
N PHE A 22 -19.52 7.49 -14.76
CA PHE A 22 -20.66 8.24 -14.26
C PHE A 22 -21.49 7.39 -13.30
N CYS A 23 -22.28 8.00 -12.45
CA CYS A 23 -23.15 7.27 -11.53
C CYS A 23 -24.57 7.79 -11.56
N LEU A 24 -25.51 6.89 -11.27
CA LEU A 24 -26.91 7.18 -11.00
C LEU A 24 -27.11 7.09 -9.49
N ILE A 25 -27.55 8.19 -8.89
CA ILE A 25 -27.81 8.25 -7.45
C ILE A 25 -29.28 8.58 -7.24
N THR A 26 -29.94 7.77 -6.42
CA THR A 26 -31.26 8.07 -5.91
C THR A 26 -31.17 8.34 -4.40
N ALA A 27 -31.61 9.52 -4.01
CA ALA A 27 -31.67 9.91 -2.60
C ALA A 27 -33.04 10.51 -2.30
N GLY A 28 -33.53 10.29 -1.10
CA GLY A 28 -34.78 10.83 -0.63
C GLY A 28 -34.64 11.37 0.80
N LYS A 29 -35.49 12.33 1.17
CA LYS A 29 -35.65 12.74 2.56
C LYS A 29 -36.37 11.61 3.30
N ALA A 30 -35.65 10.91 4.17
CA ALA A 30 -36.22 9.80 4.92
C ALA A 30 -37.18 10.35 5.99
N GLN A 31 -38.40 9.86 5.99
CA GLN A 31 -39.29 9.94 7.15
C GLN A 31 -39.03 8.78 8.12
N THR A 32 -38.46 7.69 7.60
CA THR A 32 -37.97 6.53 8.33
C THR A 32 -36.61 6.14 7.71
N GLU A 33 -35.64 5.75 8.51
CA GLU A 33 -34.32 5.37 8.01
C GLU A 33 -34.42 4.25 6.96
N PRO A 34 -33.87 4.43 5.76
CA PRO A 34 -33.78 3.35 4.79
C PRO A 34 -32.87 2.27 5.37
N ARG A 35 -33.40 1.09 5.57
CA ARG A 35 -32.64 -0.06 6.12
C ARG A 35 -31.72 -0.68 5.08
N THR A 36 -31.96 -0.41 3.80
CA THR A 36 -31.23 -1.03 2.68
C THR A 36 -30.96 -0.04 1.57
N VAL A 37 -29.82 -0.21 0.91
CA VAL A 37 -29.36 0.55 -0.26
C VAL A 37 -29.09 -0.44 -1.39
N SER A 38 -29.68 -0.21 -2.56
CA SER A 38 -29.34 -0.99 -3.77
C SER A 38 -28.08 -0.44 -4.41
N GLY A 39 -27.14 -1.31 -4.77
CA GLY A 39 -25.87 -0.95 -5.37
C GLY A 39 -25.48 -1.83 -6.54
N GLY A 40 -24.75 -1.23 -7.48
CA GLY A 40 -24.09 -1.93 -8.57
C GLY A 40 -22.94 -1.09 -9.10
N PHE A 41 -21.77 -1.69 -9.30
CA PHE A 41 -20.56 -1.00 -9.70
C PHE A 41 -19.88 -1.69 -10.89
N TYR A 42 -19.05 -0.93 -11.61
CA TYR A 42 -18.41 -1.40 -12.85
C TYR A 42 -19.40 -1.87 -13.91
N LEU A 43 -20.55 -1.23 -13.96
CA LEU A 43 -21.55 -1.51 -14.97
C LEU A 43 -21.13 -0.88 -16.31
N THR A 44 -21.30 -1.59 -17.41
CA THR A 44 -20.93 -1.09 -18.74
C THR A 44 -22.11 -1.06 -19.70
N ARG A 45 -23.23 -1.68 -19.31
CA ARG A 45 -24.46 -1.82 -20.10
C ARG A 45 -25.69 -1.65 -19.24
N LEU A 46 -26.79 -1.24 -19.81
CA LEU A 46 -28.06 -1.02 -19.08
C LEU A 46 -28.67 -2.34 -18.58
N ASP A 47 -28.52 -3.43 -19.34
CA ASP A 47 -29.01 -4.75 -18.94
C ASP A 47 -28.31 -5.31 -17.69
N HIS A 48 -27.13 -4.79 -17.33
CA HIS A 48 -26.46 -5.13 -16.07
C HIS A 48 -27.28 -4.75 -14.83
N LEU A 49 -28.18 -3.77 -14.94
CA LEU A 49 -29.11 -3.41 -13.85
C LEU A 49 -30.12 -4.53 -13.53
N LEU A 50 -30.37 -5.41 -14.47
CA LEU A 50 -31.27 -6.56 -14.32
C LEU A 50 -30.53 -7.84 -13.93
N ASP A 51 -29.20 -7.85 -13.91
CA ASP A 51 -28.41 -9.02 -13.57
C ASP A 51 -28.25 -9.14 -12.03
N PRO A 52 -28.89 -10.14 -11.38
CA PRO A 52 -28.82 -10.32 -9.92
C PRO A 52 -27.43 -10.68 -9.41
N ARG A 53 -26.49 -11.03 -10.30
CA ARG A 53 -25.09 -11.27 -9.94
C ARG A 53 -24.33 -9.96 -9.77
N ARG A 54 -24.79 -8.86 -10.41
CA ARG A 54 -24.13 -7.54 -10.39
C ARG A 54 -24.78 -6.57 -9.43
N ILE A 55 -26.08 -6.68 -9.25
CA ILE A 55 -26.83 -5.83 -8.31
C ILE A 55 -26.92 -6.50 -6.96
N TYR A 56 -26.69 -5.74 -5.93
CA TYR A 56 -26.73 -6.21 -4.54
C TYR A 56 -27.36 -5.17 -3.63
N THR A 57 -27.85 -5.64 -2.49
CA THR A 57 -28.42 -4.78 -1.46
C THR A 57 -27.54 -4.80 -0.23
N LEU A 58 -27.20 -3.62 0.29
CA LEU A 58 -26.47 -3.41 1.53
C LEU A 58 -27.41 -2.85 2.58
N GLN A 59 -27.24 -3.28 3.82
CA GLN A 59 -27.88 -2.63 4.96
C GLN A 59 -27.09 -1.36 5.32
N THR A 60 -27.76 -0.36 5.89
CA THR A 60 -27.07 0.85 6.37
C THR A 60 -26.00 0.53 7.42
N SER A 61 -26.22 -0.51 8.23
CA SER A 61 -25.23 -1.03 9.18
C SER A 61 -23.96 -1.59 8.52
N ASP A 62 -24.05 -2.05 7.26
CA ASP A 62 -22.89 -2.58 6.55
C ASP A 62 -21.90 -1.48 6.18
N PHE A 63 -22.37 -0.25 5.92
CA PHE A 63 -21.48 0.89 5.67
C PHE A 63 -20.58 1.18 6.86
N ALA A 64 -21.16 1.25 8.06
CA ALA A 64 -20.40 1.48 9.29
C ALA A 64 -19.50 0.30 9.64
N ARG A 65 -19.87 -0.93 9.26
CA ARG A 65 -19.08 -2.13 9.54
C ARG A 65 -17.91 -2.29 8.56
N LEU A 66 -18.16 -2.03 7.27
CA LEU A 66 -17.16 -2.23 6.21
C LEU A 66 -16.18 -1.05 6.13
N ASN A 67 -16.67 0.18 6.30
CA ASN A 67 -15.88 1.40 6.25
C ASN A 67 -16.17 2.31 7.45
N PRO A 68 -15.85 1.90 8.69
CA PRO A 68 -16.23 2.66 9.88
C PRO A 68 -15.59 4.06 9.93
N ASN A 69 -14.38 4.22 9.42
CA ASN A 69 -13.64 5.48 9.44
C ASN A 69 -14.25 6.54 8.49
N THR A 70 -14.64 6.11 7.29
CA THR A 70 -15.12 7.02 6.23
C THR A 70 -16.63 6.96 6.00
N LYS A 71 -17.28 5.87 6.40
CA LYS A 71 -18.69 5.55 6.15
C LYS A 71 -19.08 5.63 4.66
N THR A 72 -18.08 5.43 3.78
CA THR A 72 -18.29 5.44 2.33
C THR A 72 -18.97 4.14 1.90
N CYS A 73 -19.68 4.21 0.75
CA CYS A 73 -20.30 3.03 0.14
C CYS A 73 -19.22 2.03 -0.30
N PRO A 74 -19.25 0.79 0.18
CA PRO A 74 -18.33 -0.22 -0.28
C PRO A 74 -18.65 -0.64 -1.73
N VAL A 75 -17.61 -0.85 -2.52
CA VAL A 75 -17.68 -1.12 -3.95
C VAL A 75 -17.36 -2.58 -4.22
N PHE A 76 -18.29 -3.29 -4.88
CA PHE A 76 -18.13 -4.69 -5.24
C PHE A 76 -18.47 -4.93 -6.71
N ARG A 77 -17.78 -5.87 -7.35
CA ARG A 77 -18.09 -6.26 -8.75
C ARG A 77 -19.30 -7.16 -8.85
N THR A 78 -19.52 -8.01 -7.84
CA THR A 78 -20.60 -8.99 -7.83
C THR A 78 -21.32 -9.02 -6.49
N SER A 79 -22.55 -9.49 -6.50
CA SER A 79 -23.33 -9.73 -5.28
C SER A 79 -22.69 -10.81 -4.38
N ARG A 80 -21.90 -11.74 -4.98
CA ARG A 80 -21.12 -12.74 -4.24
C ARG A 80 -20.00 -12.08 -3.43
N ASP A 81 -19.27 -11.15 -4.03
CA ASP A 81 -18.19 -10.42 -3.35
C ASP A 81 -18.74 -9.61 -2.18
N ALA A 82 -19.88 -8.93 -2.38
CA ALA A 82 -20.55 -8.19 -1.31
C ALA A 82 -20.91 -9.10 -0.13
N LYS A 83 -21.53 -10.26 -0.40
CA LYS A 83 -21.92 -11.24 0.63
C LYS A 83 -20.70 -11.82 1.35
N LEU A 84 -19.65 -12.18 0.62
CA LEU A 84 -18.42 -12.73 1.19
C LEU A 84 -17.73 -11.70 2.09
N THR A 85 -17.58 -10.47 1.61
CA THR A 85 -16.97 -9.40 2.37
C THR A 85 -17.77 -9.08 3.63
N ALA A 86 -19.10 -8.95 3.53
CA ALA A 86 -19.97 -8.75 4.69
C ALA A 86 -19.85 -9.88 5.73
N LYS A 87 -19.70 -11.15 5.28
CA LYS A 87 -19.44 -12.28 6.18
C LYS A 87 -18.11 -12.15 6.91
N ILE A 88 -17.03 -11.81 6.19
CA ILE A 88 -15.69 -11.66 6.77
C ILE A 88 -15.67 -10.56 7.83
N TYR A 89 -16.29 -9.42 7.53
CA TYR A 89 -16.34 -8.29 8.47
C TYR A 89 -17.28 -8.49 9.64
N ARG A 90 -18.17 -9.48 9.57
CA ARG A 90 -18.96 -9.92 10.73
C ARG A 90 -18.09 -10.58 11.80
N ASP A 91 -17.13 -11.40 11.33
CA ASP A 91 -16.29 -12.26 12.18
C ASP A 91 -14.89 -11.68 12.44
N SER A 92 -14.61 -10.49 11.91
CA SER A 92 -13.29 -9.86 11.97
C SER A 92 -13.40 -8.37 12.29
N THR A 93 -12.49 -7.89 13.15
CA THR A 93 -12.31 -6.45 13.38
C THR A 93 -11.54 -5.81 12.22
N ILE A 94 -11.78 -4.52 12.00
CA ILE A 94 -10.94 -3.73 11.08
C ILE A 94 -9.54 -3.56 11.66
N LEU A 95 -8.60 -3.22 10.79
CA LEU A 95 -7.20 -3.08 11.16
C LEU A 95 -6.96 -1.95 12.15
N TYR A 96 -7.59 -0.81 11.90
CA TYR A 96 -7.53 0.39 12.74
C TYR A 96 -8.84 1.18 12.63
N ASN A 97 -9.46 1.49 13.75
CA ASN A 97 -10.64 2.32 13.83
C ASN A 97 -10.24 3.70 14.36
N GLU A 98 -10.21 4.70 13.49
CA GLU A 98 -9.82 6.08 13.82
C GLU A 98 -10.83 6.77 14.76
N ILE A 99 -12.10 6.34 14.72
CA ILE A 99 -13.17 6.93 15.55
C ILE A 99 -13.09 6.45 17.00
N THR A 100 -12.88 5.14 17.19
CA THR A 100 -12.81 4.53 18.53
C THR A 100 -11.39 4.42 19.06
N GLY A 101 -10.37 4.60 18.21
CA GLY A 101 -8.98 4.33 18.55
C GLY A 101 -8.64 2.84 18.65
N GLU A 102 -9.59 1.94 18.31
CA GLU A 102 -9.37 0.51 18.37
C GLU A 102 -8.30 0.09 17.33
N ASN A 103 -7.22 -0.50 17.83
CA ASN A 103 -6.07 -0.93 17.05
C ASN A 103 -5.55 -2.28 17.56
N PRO A 104 -6.30 -3.37 17.35
CA PRO A 104 -5.99 -4.67 17.96
C PRO A 104 -4.66 -5.26 17.49
N TRP A 105 -4.12 -4.74 16.39
CA TRP A 105 -2.84 -5.15 15.82
C TRP A 105 -1.70 -4.20 16.14
N ASN A 106 -2.00 -3.10 16.86
CA ASN A 106 -1.07 -2.02 17.13
C ASN A 106 -0.32 -1.55 15.86
N VAL A 107 -1.09 -1.30 14.82
CA VAL A 107 -0.59 -0.94 13.50
C VAL A 107 -0.40 0.57 13.42
N LYS A 108 0.68 1.02 12.80
CA LYS A 108 0.88 2.40 12.42
C LYS A 108 1.17 2.49 10.93
N PHE A 109 0.41 3.32 10.23
CA PHE A 109 0.65 3.66 8.85
C PHE A 109 1.52 4.90 8.75
N GLY A 110 2.45 4.92 7.79
CA GLY A 110 3.24 6.08 7.50
C GLY A 110 3.86 6.00 6.11
N SER A 111 4.05 7.16 5.49
CA SER A 111 4.91 7.33 4.33
C SER A 111 6.24 7.89 4.81
N MET A 112 7.35 7.19 4.53
CA MET A 112 8.65 7.63 5.03
C MET A 112 9.27 8.69 4.13
N ILE A 113 9.35 8.42 2.83
CA ILE A 113 9.99 9.30 1.85
C ILE A 113 9.06 9.46 0.65
N HIS A 114 8.75 10.68 0.29
CA HIS A 114 7.92 11.04 -0.85
C HIS A 114 8.76 11.37 -2.08
N MET A 115 8.47 10.73 -3.23
CA MET A 115 9.22 10.96 -4.48
C MET A 115 9.21 12.43 -4.94
N SER A 116 8.15 13.18 -4.67
CA SER A 116 8.07 14.59 -5.06
C SER A 116 8.54 15.55 -3.96
N ASN A 117 8.14 15.32 -2.70
CA ASN A 117 8.39 16.28 -1.64
C ASN A 117 9.81 16.18 -1.06
N ASP A 118 10.39 14.98 -1.12
CA ASP A 118 11.70 14.67 -0.55
C ASP A 118 12.79 14.47 -1.63
N SER A 119 12.52 14.86 -2.88
CA SER A 119 13.45 14.63 -4.01
C SER A 119 14.84 15.27 -3.83
N SER A 120 14.95 16.32 -3.04
CA SER A 120 16.22 16.96 -2.68
C SER A 120 17.17 16.03 -1.90
N LEU A 121 16.64 15.01 -1.23
CA LEU A 121 17.42 14.00 -0.49
C LEU A 121 18.01 12.93 -1.40
N PHE A 122 17.52 12.79 -2.63
CA PHE A 122 17.85 11.68 -3.51
C PHE A 122 19.21 11.86 -4.17
N ARG A 123 19.99 10.80 -4.18
CA ARG A 123 21.26 10.72 -4.90
C ARG A 123 21.26 9.47 -5.78
N THR A 124 21.77 9.60 -6.99
CA THR A 124 22.03 8.47 -7.88
C THR A 124 23.39 7.86 -7.59
N TYR A 125 23.61 6.66 -8.13
CA TYR A 125 24.91 5.99 -8.08
C TYR A 125 26.04 6.91 -8.59
N ALA A 126 25.86 7.50 -9.76
CA ALA A 126 26.85 8.40 -10.38
C ALA A 126 27.15 9.63 -9.52
N GLN A 127 26.13 10.22 -8.88
CA GLN A 127 26.32 11.38 -8.00
C GLN A 127 27.16 11.04 -6.77
N LEU A 128 26.86 9.90 -6.10
CA LEU A 128 27.59 9.48 -4.91
C LEU A 128 29.04 9.07 -5.25
N THR A 129 29.22 8.37 -6.36
CA THR A 129 30.57 8.01 -6.86
C THR A 129 31.38 9.24 -7.21
N ALA A 130 30.79 10.24 -7.90
CA ALA A 130 31.45 11.49 -8.22
C ALA A 130 31.84 12.32 -6.98
N GLN A 131 31.12 12.16 -5.85
CA GLN A 131 31.45 12.74 -4.55
C GLN A 131 32.53 11.95 -3.78
N GLY A 132 33.08 10.88 -4.36
CA GLY A 132 34.08 10.04 -3.72
C GLY A 132 33.50 9.12 -2.62
N ALA A 133 32.19 8.88 -2.59
CA ALA A 133 31.60 7.97 -1.63
C ALA A 133 31.96 6.52 -1.94
N THR A 134 32.22 5.73 -0.91
CA THR A 134 32.58 4.31 -1.01
C THR A 134 31.31 3.45 -0.91
N LEU A 135 31.11 2.56 -1.88
CA LEU A 135 30.03 1.57 -1.85
C LEU A 135 30.44 0.34 -1.05
N ASN A 136 29.62 -0.04 -0.08
CA ASN A 136 29.69 -1.32 0.61
C ASN A 136 28.35 -2.03 0.53
N GLY A 137 28.30 -3.18 -0.16
CA GLY A 137 27.04 -3.84 -0.50
C GLY A 137 26.17 -2.96 -1.40
N ASN A 138 25.09 -2.41 -0.85
CA ASN A 138 24.23 -1.42 -1.53
C ASN A 138 24.12 -0.10 -0.75
N THR A 139 25.04 0.17 0.15
CA THR A 139 25.09 1.38 1.00
C THR A 139 26.33 2.18 0.67
N PHE A 140 26.19 3.49 0.51
CA PHE A 140 27.31 4.40 0.33
C PHE A 140 27.72 5.09 1.64
N THR A 141 29.01 5.32 1.79
CA THR A 141 29.56 6.15 2.87
C THR A 141 30.44 7.22 2.25
N THR A 142 30.17 8.47 2.55
CA THR A 142 30.95 9.64 2.09
C THR A 142 32.22 9.81 2.93
N ALA A 143 33.15 10.63 2.46
CA ALA A 143 34.44 10.88 3.14
C ALA A 143 34.28 11.52 4.54
N ASP A 144 33.21 12.28 4.74
CA ASP A 144 32.82 12.89 6.03
C ASP A 144 32.02 11.97 6.93
N GLY A 145 31.78 10.70 6.49
CA GLY A 145 31.12 9.65 7.28
C GLY A 145 29.62 9.65 7.16
N GLU A 146 28.99 10.46 6.29
CA GLU A 146 27.56 10.37 6.04
C GLU A 146 27.24 9.07 5.30
N THR A 147 26.20 8.38 5.77
CA THR A 147 25.75 7.12 5.20
C THR A 147 24.49 7.32 4.36
N TYR A 148 24.52 6.81 3.14
CA TYR A 148 23.39 6.79 2.22
C TYR A 148 22.88 5.36 2.05
N VAL A 149 21.59 5.16 2.31
CA VAL A 149 20.93 3.87 2.24
C VAL A 149 20.01 3.75 1.02
N PRO A 150 19.76 2.55 0.50
CA PRO A 150 18.90 2.34 -0.64
C PRO A 150 17.51 2.93 -0.47
N LEU A 151 17.01 3.68 -1.45
CA LEU A 151 15.61 4.05 -1.56
C LEU A 151 14.85 2.97 -2.35
N TYR A 152 14.06 2.19 -1.65
CA TYR A 152 13.26 1.15 -2.29
C TYR A 152 11.99 1.71 -2.92
N GLU A 153 11.70 1.27 -4.11
CA GLU A 153 10.50 1.59 -4.86
C GLU A 153 9.56 0.37 -4.93
N GLY A 154 8.29 0.61 -5.17
CA GLY A 154 7.31 -0.47 -5.26
C GLY A 154 7.66 -1.56 -6.28
N LYS A 155 8.37 -1.21 -7.37
CA LYS A 155 8.85 -2.19 -8.36
C LYS A 155 9.89 -3.16 -7.82
N MET A 156 10.63 -2.78 -6.77
CA MET A 156 11.72 -3.59 -6.20
C MET A 156 11.24 -4.70 -5.27
N ILE A 157 9.96 -4.69 -4.87
CA ILE A 157 9.40 -5.69 -3.96
C ILE A 157 8.28 -6.50 -4.63
N TRP A 158 8.13 -7.73 -4.20
CA TRP A 158 6.99 -8.59 -4.48
C TRP A 158 6.46 -9.18 -3.18
N HIS A 159 5.40 -9.96 -3.26
CA HIS A 159 4.80 -10.57 -2.08
C HIS A 159 5.82 -11.50 -1.39
N TYR A 160 6.16 -11.19 -0.13
CA TYR A 160 7.23 -11.81 0.67
C TYR A 160 8.66 -11.69 0.11
N ASN A 161 8.88 -10.99 -0.98
CA ASN A 161 10.19 -10.86 -1.59
C ASN A 161 10.60 -9.39 -1.71
N HIS A 162 11.57 -8.97 -0.90
CA HIS A 162 12.18 -7.63 -0.96
C HIS A 162 13.40 -7.56 -1.90
N HIS A 163 13.79 -8.68 -2.51
CA HIS A 163 14.82 -8.78 -3.55
C HIS A 163 14.22 -9.07 -4.94
N TYR A 164 12.99 -8.59 -5.18
CA TYR A 164 12.27 -8.89 -6.40
C TYR A 164 12.84 -8.18 -7.63
N GLY A 165 13.33 -6.95 -7.48
CA GLY A 165 13.85 -6.19 -8.61
C GLY A 165 15.04 -5.32 -8.21
N THR A 166 15.95 -5.12 -9.17
CA THR A 166 17.18 -4.32 -9.06
C THR A 166 17.28 -3.32 -10.21
N TRP A 167 17.80 -2.13 -9.94
CA TRP A 167 18.06 -1.13 -10.94
C TRP A 167 19.52 -1.23 -11.43
N PRO A 168 19.80 -0.89 -12.70
CA PRO A 168 21.19 -0.73 -13.15
C PRO A 168 21.84 0.46 -12.44
N THR A 169 23.14 0.38 -12.22
CA THR A 169 23.94 1.45 -11.60
C THR A 169 24.48 2.43 -12.63
N GLU A 170 24.45 2.07 -13.91
CA GLU A 170 25.00 2.84 -15.02
C GLU A 170 23.93 3.14 -16.07
N GLY A 171 24.14 4.18 -16.85
CA GLY A 171 23.27 4.60 -17.95
C GLY A 171 22.05 5.40 -17.50
N GLU A 172 21.10 5.54 -18.44
CA GLU A 172 19.82 6.20 -18.16
C GLU A 172 18.85 5.25 -17.45
N ARG A 173 17.95 5.83 -16.65
CA ARG A 173 16.94 5.06 -15.94
C ARG A 173 15.99 4.35 -16.90
N PRO A 174 15.96 3.01 -16.92
CA PRO A 174 15.04 2.29 -17.79
C PRO A 174 13.59 2.36 -17.28
N ASN A 175 12.63 2.14 -18.19
CA ASN A 175 11.21 2.09 -17.84
C ASN A 175 10.82 0.85 -17.00
N SER A 176 11.58 -0.23 -17.14
CA SER A 176 11.38 -1.50 -16.42
C SER A 176 12.56 -1.81 -15.51
N ILE A 177 12.26 -2.47 -14.40
CA ILE A 177 13.26 -2.95 -13.45
C ILE A 177 13.80 -4.30 -13.92
N ASN A 178 15.08 -4.59 -13.64
CA ASN A 178 15.69 -5.89 -13.87
C ASN A 178 15.30 -6.88 -12.76
N MET A 179 15.14 -8.15 -13.15
CA MET A 179 14.91 -9.22 -12.20
C MET A 179 16.25 -9.88 -11.88
N PRO A 180 16.60 -10.05 -10.58
CA PRO A 180 17.79 -10.81 -10.22
C PRO A 180 17.70 -12.26 -10.72
N SER A 181 18.81 -12.81 -11.16
CA SER A 181 18.92 -14.22 -11.55
C SER A 181 18.78 -15.15 -10.32
N LEU A 182 18.52 -16.43 -10.55
CA LEU A 182 18.48 -17.42 -9.48
C LEU A 182 19.84 -17.56 -8.78
N GLU A 183 20.92 -17.37 -9.50
CA GLU A 183 22.28 -17.38 -8.95
C GLU A 183 22.49 -16.20 -7.99
N GLU A 184 22.11 -14.98 -8.40
CA GLU A 184 22.15 -13.79 -7.54
C GLU A 184 21.27 -13.94 -6.30
N LEU A 185 20.06 -14.49 -6.44
CA LEU A 185 19.15 -14.73 -5.32
C LEU A 185 19.66 -15.81 -4.36
N SER A 186 20.43 -16.78 -4.86
CA SER A 186 21.03 -17.86 -4.06
C SER A 186 22.29 -17.41 -3.32
N ASN A 187 22.91 -16.33 -3.76
CA ASN A 187 24.11 -15.77 -3.12
C ASN A 187 23.72 -14.89 -1.93
N PRO A 188 24.06 -15.26 -0.69
CA PRO A 188 23.71 -14.47 0.50
C PRO A 188 24.39 -13.10 0.54
N ASN A 189 25.45 -12.89 -0.25
CA ASN A 189 26.16 -11.62 -0.38
C ASN A 189 25.69 -10.78 -1.57
N SER A 190 24.69 -11.25 -2.32
CA SER A 190 24.08 -10.47 -3.39
C SER A 190 23.21 -9.36 -2.84
N HIS A 191 23.32 -8.18 -3.45
CA HIS A 191 22.57 -6.97 -3.08
C HIS A 191 21.79 -6.47 -4.28
N ILE A 192 20.52 -6.16 -4.08
CA ILE A 192 19.76 -5.42 -5.08
C ILE A 192 20.12 -3.94 -5.02
N MET A 193 20.22 -3.30 -6.18
CA MET A 193 20.54 -1.89 -6.29
C MET A 193 19.29 -1.05 -6.47
N PRO A 194 19.12 0.05 -5.72
CA PRO A 194 18.08 1.02 -5.98
C PRO A 194 18.49 1.95 -7.12
N TRP A 195 17.56 2.77 -7.62
CA TRP A 195 17.90 3.88 -8.49
C TRP A 195 18.41 5.10 -7.71
N TYR A 196 17.87 5.29 -6.51
CA TYR A 196 18.25 6.39 -5.61
C TYR A 196 18.67 5.88 -4.25
N TRP A 197 19.54 6.66 -3.63
CA TRP A 197 19.94 6.56 -2.23
C TRP A 197 19.50 7.79 -1.47
N VAL A 198 19.27 7.65 -0.18
CA VAL A 198 18.89 8.75 0.72
C VAL A 198 19.75 8.74 1.99
N PRO A 199 19.98 9.89 2.63
CA PRO A 199 20.71 9.93 3.88
C PRO A 199 20.06 9.08 4.96
N LEU A 200 20.84 8.28 5.67
CA LEU A 200 20.37 7.49 6.80
C LEU A 200 19.78 8.36 7.93
N SER A 201 20.32 9.56 8.12
CA SER A 201 19.80 10.56 9.06
C SER A 201 18.33 10.87 8.77
N ALA A 202 18.00 11.17 7.52
CA ALA A 202 16.63 11.46 7.11
C ALA A 202 15.66 10.29 7.33
N VAL A 203 16.16 9.05 7.24
CA VAL A 203 15.38 7.85 7.60
C VAL A 203 15.11 7.77 9.09
N LYS A 204 16.16 7.97 9.89
CA LYS A 204 16.08 7.93 11.35
C LYS A 204 15.09 8.96 11.87
N ASP A 205 15.13 10.18 11.34
CA ASP A 205 14.25 11.28 11.75
C ASP A 205 12.76 10.94 11.54
N ARG A 206 12.44 10.11 10.54
CA ARG A 206 11.05 9.70 10.29
C ARG A 206 10.56 8.55 11.17
N LEU A 207 11.47 7.91 11.87
CA LEU A 207 11.18 6.81 12.80
C LEU A 207 11.05 7.29 14.25
N VAL A 208 11.20 8.59 14.47
CA VAL A 208 11.03 9.23 15.77
C VAL A 208 10.02 10.38 15.63
N LYS A 209 9.18 10.58 16.62
CA LYS A 209 8.31 11.77 16.73
C LYS A 209 8.63 12.48 18.05
N TYR A 210 8.75 13.79 17.93
CA TYR A 210 8.98 14.66 19.07
C TYR A 210 7.72 15.50 19.36
N ASP A 211 7.52 15.86 20.61
CA ASP A 211 6.56 16.88 21.01
C ASP A 211 7.10 18.30 20.75
N LYS A 212 6.33 19.31 21.13
CA LYS A 212 6.71 20.71 20.98
C LYS A 212 7.92 21.12 21.85
N ASP A 213 8.19 20.35 22.90
CA ASP A 213 9.27 20.57 23.85
C ASP A 213 10.53 19.78 23.50
N GLY A 214 10.50 19.02 22.39
CA GLY A 214 11.63 18.22 21.90
C GLY A 214 11.75 16.83 22.54
N ASN A 215 10.78 16.40 23.35
CA ASN A 215 10.81 15.07 23.94
C ASN A 215 10.32 14.02 22.96
N VAL A 216 10.91 12.83 22.99
CA VAL A 216 10.49 11.71 22.15
C VAL A 216 9.14 11.18 22.64
N VAL A 217 8.09 11.38 21.85
CA VAL A 217 6.74 10.87 22.12
C VAL A 217 6.48 9.52 21.45
N TRP A 218 7.28 9.19 20.46
CA TRP A 218 7.21 7.91 19.77
C TRP A 218 8.48 7.60 19.04
N GLU A 219 8.94 6.35 19.10
CA GLU A 219 10.11 5.85 18.40
C GLU A 219 9.84 4.43 17.90
N TRP A 220 10.23 4.15 16.65
CA TRP A 220 10.24 2.81 16.11
C TRP A 220 11.52 2.09 16.49
N LYS A 221 11.43 1.16 17.44
CA LYS A 221 12.59 0.45 18.02
C LYS A 221 12.94 -0.86 17.31
N HIS A 222 12.12 -1.28 16.34
CA HIS A 222 12.38 -2.53 15.63
C HIS A 222 13.30 -2.33 14.44
N LYS A 223 14.08 -3.35 14.11
CA LYS A 223 14.99 -3.35 12.96
C LYS A 223 14.29 -3.70 11.63
N TRP A 224 12.98 -3.76 11.60
CA TRP A 224 12.19 -4.15 10.45
C TRP A 224 10.93 -3.30 10.32
N ILE A 225 10.44 -3.18 9.12
CA ILE A 225 9.13 -2.61 8.76
C ILE A 225 8.45 -3.54 7.78
N LEU A 226 7.13 -3.40 7.63
CA LEU A 226 6.38 -4.05 6.58
C LEU A 226 6.08 -3.01 5.49
N GLY A 227 6.73 -3.16 4.35
CA GLY A 227 6.44 -2.33 3.18
C GLY A 227 5.41 -2.99 2.28
N PHE A 228 4.54 -2.19 1.65
CA PHE A 228 3.60 -2.69 0.65
C PHE A 228 3.49 -1.72 -0.53
N ARG A 229 3.10 -2.24 -1.69
CA ARG A 229 2.84 -1.40 -2.87
C ARG A 229 1.55 -0.63 -2.67
N ASP A 230 1.62 0.68 -2.77
CA ASP A 230 0.44 1.55 -2.73
C ASP A 230 -0.46 1.33 -3.96
N VAL A 231 0.15 1.26 -5.14
CA VAL A 231 -0.57 1.03 -6.39
C VAL A 231 -0.36 -0.41 -6.87
N THR A 232 -1.46 -1.14 -6.97
CA THR A 232 -1.50 -2.49 -7.55
C THR A 232 -2.64 -2.59 -8.58
N ASN A 233 -2.59 -3.63 -9.43
CA ASN A 233 -3.64 -3.87 -10.42
C ASN A 233 -4.56 -5.01 -9.93
N ALA A 234 -5.87 -4.86 -10.14
CA ALA A 234 -6.86 -5.90 -9.83
C ALA A 234 -6.65 -7.20 -10.64
N THR A 235 -5.90 -7.13 -11.77
CA THR A 235 -5.52 -8.29 -12.59
C THR A 235 -4.23 -8.98 -12.12
N ASN A 236 -3.52 -8.43 -11.14
CA ASN A 236 -2.36 -9.09 -10.56
C ASN A 236 -2.80 -10.36 -9.81
N GLU A 237 -1.98 -11.38 -9.82
CA GLU A 237 -2.16 -12.59 -9.01
C GLU A 237 -2.39 -12.25 -7.52
N ARG A 238 -1.71 -11.22 -7.04
CA ARG A 238 -1.83 -10.68 -5.69
C ARG A 238 -2.20 -9.20 -5.76
N THR A 239 -3.32 -8.83 -5.17
CA THR A 239 -3.78 -7.42 -5.11
C THR A 239 -3.14 -6.65 -3.96
N PHE A 240 -2.72 -7.33 -2.90
CA PHE A 240 -1.93 -6.77 -1.83
C PHE A 240 -0.52 -7.36 -1.87
N ILE A 241 0.44 -6.56 -2.31
CA ILE A 241 1.84 -6.95 -2.47
C ILE A 241 2.65 -6.28 -1.37
N CYS A 242 3.21 -7.06 -0.48
CA CYS A 242 3.98 -6.57 0.66
C CYS A 242 5.12 -7.51 1.03
N SER A 243 6.13 -6.97 1.69
CA SER A 243 7.26 -7.73 2.20
C SER A 243 7.79 -7.14 3.49
N PRO A 244 8.20 -7.95 4.47
CA PRO A 244 8.99 -7.47 5.60
C PRO A 244 10.37 -7.04 5.11
N MET A 245 10.85 -5.94 5.65
CA MET A 245 12.10 -5.32 5.25
C MET A 245 12.82 -4.81 6.49
N ARG A 246 14.15 -4.82 6.49
CA ARG A 246 14.94 -4.33 7.64
C ARG A 246 15.12 -2.81 7.56
N VAL A 247 15.13 -2.13 8.69
CA VAL A 247 15.26 -0.65 8.78
C VAL A 247 16.70 -0.20 9.02
N TYR A 248 17.50 -0.99 9.76
CA TYR A 248 18.83 -0.61 10.21
C TYR A 248 19.83 -1.76 10.15
N GLN A 249 20.28 -2.16 9.01
CA GLN A 249 21.63 -2.74 8.96
C GLN A 249 22.37 -1.97 7.90
N ILE A 250 23.49 -1.43 8.28
CA ILE A 250 24.39 -0.64 7.45
C ILE A 250 24.72 -1.33 6.12
N GLU A 251 24.48 -2.62 6.03
CA GLU A 251 24.75 -3.41 4.84
C GLU A 251 23.57 -3.62 3.89
N LYS A 252 22.32 -3.34 4.27
CA LYS A 252 21.17 -3.71 3.41
C LYS A 252 19.90 -2.99 3.84
N TYR A 253 19.52 -1.79 3.27
CA TYR A 253 18.09 -1.45 3.33
C TYR A 253 17.73 0.02 3.14
N LEU A 254 16.64 0.27 2.81
CA LEU A 254 15.27 0.32 2.47
C LEU A 254 14.58 1.63 2.78
N ILE A 255 14.12 2.35 1.79
CA ILE A 255 12.97 3.24 1.95
C ILE A 255 12.24 3.41 0.63
N CYS A 256 10.94 3.31 0.69
CA CYS A 256 10.05 3.46 -0.43
C CYS A 256 8.98 4.50 -0.11
N PRO A 257 8.34 5.12 -1.10
CA PRO A 257 7.02 5.69 -0.94
C PRO A 257 5.99 4.56 -0.71
N LEU A 258 6.30 3.68 0.22
CA LEU A 258 5.48 2.59 0.68
C LEU A 258 5.06 2.94 2.10
N PHE A 259 3.78 2.81 2.37
CA PHE A 259 3.28 2.87 3.74
C PHE A 259 3.92 1.75 4.55
N TYR A 260 4.31 2.02 5.78
CA TYR A 260 4.77 0.98 6.70
C TYR A 260 3.66 0.61 7.67
N LEU A 261 3.50 -0.70 7.85
CA LEU A 261 2.60 -1.26 8.84
C LEU A 261 3.46 -1.70 10.02
N VAL A 262 3.17 -1.16 11.20
CA VAL A 262 4.00 -1.34 12.36
C VAL A 262 3.20 -1.91 13.51
N ARG A 263 3.67 -3.01 14.11
CA ARG A 263 3.15 -3.54 15.38
C ARG A 263 4.21 -3.52 16.46
N SER A 264 3.87 -3.01 17.66
CA SER A 264 4.68 -3.22 18.86
C SER A 264 4.30 -4.57 19.51
N GLY A 265 5.25 -5.50 19.61
CA GLY A 265 5.06 -6.80 20.24
C GLY A 265 5.84 -7.96 19.59
N LYS A 266 5.96 -9.09 20.31
CA LYS A 266 6.65 -10.29 19.79
C LYS A 266 5.78 -10.97 18.73
N PHE A 267 6.35 -11.22 17.55
CA PHE A 267 5.71 -11.97 16.47
C PHE A 267 6.01 -13.46 16.52
N SER A 268 4.97 -14.27 16.33
CA SER A 268 5.15 -15.61 15.74
C SER A 268 4.82 -15.54 14.23
N SER A 269 5.47 -16.38 13.45
CA SER A 269 5.26 -16.48 11.99
C SER A 269 3.81 -16.71 11.59
N SER A 270 3.01 -17.35 12.45
CA SER A 270 1.57 -17.57 12.26
C SER A 270 0.74 -16.27 12.34
N HIS A 271 1.22 -15.23 13.03
CA HIS A 271 0.53 -13.94 13.13
C HIS A 271 0.72 -13.07 11.88
N ILE A 272 1.91 -13.13 11.28
CA ILE A 272 2.18 -12.46 10.00
C ILE A 272 1.22 -13.00 8.93
N LEU A 273 1.08 -14.33 8.83
CA LEU A 273 0.19 -14.98 7.88
C LEU A 273 -1.28 -14.57 8.05
N ARG A 274 -1.75 -14.38 9.29
CA ARG A 274 -3.13 -13.91 9.57
C ARG A 274 -3.37 -12.45 9.18
N ILE A 275 -2.37 -11.58 9.34
CA ILE A 275 -2.45 -10.19 8.87
C ILE A 275 -2.54 -10.20 7.34
N PHE A 276 -1.72 -10.97 6.65
CA PHE A 276 -1.70 -11.08 5.20
C PHE A 276 -3.02 -11.63 4.63
N LEU A 277 -3.59 -12.66 5.24
CA LEU A 277 -4.88 -13.21 4.83
C LEU A 277 -6.04 -12.20 4.98
N LYS A 278 -6.01 -11.33 5.99
CA LYS A 278 -7.02 -10.29 6.17
C LYS A 278 -6.90 -9.14 5.17
N PHE A 279 -5.69 -8.77 4.74
CA PHE A 279 -5.47 -7.75 3.72
C PHE A 279 -5.78 -8.22 2.28
N LEU A 280 -5.68 -9.52 2.01
CA LEU A 280 -6.01 -10.11 0.69
C LEU A 280 -7.47 -9.89 0.28
N ILE A 281 -8.34 -9.58 1.22
CA ILE A 281 -9.78 -9.47 1.03
C ILE A 281 -10.20 -8.02 0.76
N PHE A 282 -9.33 -7.03 0.96
CA PHE A 282 -9.68 -5.61 0.93
C PHE A 282 -9.71 -4.94 -0.46
N ARG A 283 -9.29 -5.62 -1.52
CA ARG A 283 -9.34 -5.12 -2.91
C ARG A 283 -9.74 -6.18 -3.91
N ILE A 284 -10.85 -6.84 -3.67
CA ILE A 284 -11.55 -7.58 -4.75
C ILE A 284 -12.56 -6.66 -5.40
#